data_93fe70797651ac2df8e97e2fdd61df10
#
_entry.id   93fe70797651ac2df8e97e2fdd61df10
#
_cell.length_a   1.000
_cell.length_b   1.000
_cell.length_c   1.000
_cell.angle_alpha   90.00
_cell.angle_beta   90.00
_cell.angle_gamma   90.00
#
_symmetry.space_group_name_H-M   'P 1'
#
loop_
_entity.id
_entity.type
_entity.pdbx_description
1 polymer ?
#
loop_
_entity_poly.entity_id
_entity_poly.type
_entity_poly.pdbx_seq_one_letter_code
_entity_poly.pdbx_strand_id
1 'polypeptide(L)'
;MEADIHDRHSILGNIGNTPLLRIRKLSTLNEAVEIYAKAEWFNPGGSVKDRAALNIILEAEQSGELTKEKTIIDATSGNTGIAFAMIGSALGYKVALALPSNASRERKIALSAYGAEVILTDPLTGTDGAQQKVKELVAAKPDKYFYADQYNNPANWKAHYRTTAPEIWEQTNHKVTHFVAGLGTTGTFVG
;
A
#
# COMPACT_ATOMS: atom_id res chain seq x y z
N MET A 1 3.14 20.96 10.23
CA MET A 1 2.21 21.12 9.10
C MET A 1 1.57 19.75 8.93
N GLU A 2 0.34 19.60 9.36
CA GLU A 2 -0.45 18.39 9.01
C GLU A 2 -0.56 18.39 7.49
N ALA A 3 -0.11 17.29 6.87
CA ALA A 3 -0.29 17.12 5.44
C ALA A 3 -1.80 16.96 5.20
N ASP A 4 -2.41 17.92 4.54
CA ASP A 4 -3.84 17.84 4.20
C ASP A 4 -4.03 16.73 3.16
N ILE A 5 -4.45 15.56 3.66
CA ILE A 5 -4.75 14.39 2.83
C ILE A 5 -5.98 14.60 1.93
N HIS A 6 -6.73 15.67 2.13
CA HIS A 6 -7.89 16.06 1.32
C HIS A 6 -7.53 17.08 0.25
N ASP A 7 -6.32 17.67 0.31
CA ASP A 7 -5.84 18.61 -0.71
C ASP A 7 -5.48 17.84 -1.99
N ARG A 8 -6.27 18.03 -3.04
CA ARG A 8 -6.03 17.46 -4.37
C ARG A 8 -4.77 17.99 -5.07
N HIS A 9 -4.16 19.03 -4.57
CA HIS A 9 -2.83 19.50 -5.01
C HIS A 9 -1.70 18.72 -4.33
N SER A 10 -2.00 17.96 -3.27
CA SER A 10 -1.09 17.03 -2.62
C SER A 10 -1.09 15.67 -3.31
N ILE A 11 0.05 15.00 -3.37
CA ILE A 11 0.15 13.63 -3.85
C ILE A 11 -0.73 12.68 -3.01
N LEU A 12 -0.85 12.93 -1.72
CA LEU A 12 -1.64 12.12 -0.78
C LEU A 12 -3.15 12.26 -1.03
N GLY A 13 -3.62 13.44 -1.36
CA GLY A 13 -5.03 13.71 -1.69
C GLY A 13 -5.50 13.09 -3.02
N ASN A 14 -4.58 12.52 -3.79
CA ASN A 14 -4.88 11.78 -5.02
C ASN A 14 -4.88 10.26 -4.84
N ILE A 15 -4.67 9.76 -3.61
CA ILE A 15 -4.80 8.34 -3.30
C ILE A 15 -6.28 8.00 -3.13
N GLY A 16 -6.74 6.98 -3.85
CA GLY A 16 -8.14 6.59 -3.88
C GLY A 16 -8.96 7.34 -4.95
N ASN A 17 -10.27 7.26 -4.85
CA ASN A 17 -11.22 7.78 -5.86
C ASN A 17 -10.85 7.36 -7.29
N THR A 18 -10.32 6.15 -7.43
CA THR A 18 -9.89 5.63 -8.73
C THR A 18 -11.09 5.35 -9.64
N PRO A 19 -10.93 5.44 -10.97
CA PRO A 19 -12.02 5.13 -11.90
C PRO A 19 -12.47 3.67 -11.80
N LEU A 20 -13.76 3.44 -12.06
CA LEU A 20 -14.31 2.12 -12.34
C LEU A 20 -14.54 1.99 -13.85
N LEU A 21 -13.79 1.15 -14.53
CA LEU A 21 -13.78 1.04 -15.98
C LEU A 21 -14.58 -0.18 -16.44
N ARG A 22 -15.54 0.03 -17.35
CA ARG A 22 -16.29 -1.06 -17.96
C ARG A 22 -15.44 -1.82 -18.97
N ILE A 23 -15.34 -3.15 -18.82
CA ILE A 23 -14.63 -4.05 -19.73
C ILE A 23 -15.60 -4.58 -20.78
N ARG A 24 -15.75 -3.88 -21.88
CA ARG A 24 -16.75 -4.20 -22.89
C ARG A 24 -16.47 -5.51 -23.65
N LYS A 25 -15.21 -5.76 -24.01
CA LYS A 25 -14.84 -6.90 -24.86
C LYS A 25 -15.17 -8.26 -24.23
N LEU A 26 -15.04 -8.39 -22.90
CA LEU A 26 -15.39 -9.63 -22.20
C LEU A 26 -16.88 -9.75 -21.95
N SER A 27 -17.60 -8.63 -21.81
CA SER A 27 -19.05 -8.63 -21.60
C SER A 27 -19.83 -9.11 -22.84
N THR A 28 -19.21 -9.19 -24.03
CA THR A 28 -19.86 -9.71 -25.24
C THR A 28 -20.10 -11.22 -25.19
N LEU A 29 -19.47 -11.94 -24.27
CA LEU A 29 -19.69 -13.37 -24.06
C LEU A 29 -21.05 -13.69 -23.42
N ASN A 30 -21.61 -12.72 -22.67
CA ASN A 30 -22.96 -12.75 -22.11
C ASN A 30 -23.44 -11.31 -21.89
N GLU A 31 -24.41 -10.88 -22.70
CA GLU A 31 -24.94 -9.52 -22.67
C GLU A 31 -25.62 -9.13 -21.35
N ALA A 32 -26.06 -10.13 -20.57
CA ALA A 32 -26.66 -9.91 -19.25
C ALA A 32 -25.60 -9.61 -18.16
N VAL A 33 -24.31 -9.74 -18.46
CA VAL A 33 -23.21 -9.53 -17.48
C VAL A 33 -22.42 -8.28 -17.82
N GLU A 34 -22.33 -7.38 -16.87
CA GLU A 34 -21.44 -6.23 -16.95
C GLU A 34 -20.19 -6.46 -16.09
N ILE A 35 -19.03 -6.35 -16.71
CA ILE A 35 -17.74 -6.52 -16.04
C ILE A 35 -17.05 -5.16 -15.89
N TYR A 36 -16.59 -4.86 -14.69
CA TYR A 36 -15.87 -3.64 -14.36
C TYR A 36 -14.52 -3.93 -13.73
N ALA A 37 -13.55 -3.06 -13.96
CA ALA A 37 -12.26 -3.07 -13.30
C ALA A 37 -12.07 -1.76 -12.51
N LYS A 38 -11.78 -1.88 -11.22
CA LYS A 38 -11.35 -0.76 -10.39
C LYS A 38 -9.90 -0.41 -10.76
N ALA A 39 -9.69 0.76 -11.33
CA ALA A 39 -8.43 1.14 -11.97
C ALA A 39 -7.38 1.63 -10.94
N GLU A 40 -6.92 0.73 -10.08
CA GLU A 40 -6.02 1.06 -8.97
C GLU A 40 -4.62 1.54 -9.41
N TRP A 41 -4.25 1.40 -10.68
CA TRP A 41 -3.04 2.00 -11.24
C TRP A 41 -3.11 3.53 -11.40
N PHE A 42 -4.27 4.14 -11.17
CA PHE A 42 -4.44 5.59 -11.10
C PHE A 42 -4.00 6.20 -9.76
N ASN A 43 -3.78 5.39 -8.73
CA ASN A 43 -3.13 5.88 -7.53
C ASN A 43 -1.71 6.38 -7.85
N PRO A 44 -1.20 7.40 -7.15
CA PRO A 44 0.11 8.02 -7.41
C PRO A 44 1.29 7.05 -7.42
N GLY A 45 1.30 6.04 -6.55
CA GLY A 45 2.30 4.96 -6.53
C GLY A 45 2.01 3.83 -7.52
N GLY A 46 0.93 3.95 -8.31
CA GLY A 46 0.57 3.04 -9.38
C GLY A 46 -0.13 1.75 -8.94
N SER A 47 -0.65 1.67 -7.72
CA SER A 47 -1.33 0.45 -7.27
C SER A 47 -2.29 0.66 -6.11
N VAL A 48 -3.09 -0.38 -5.85
CA VAL A 48 -3.99 -0.46 -4.69
C VAL A 48 -3.27 -0.35 -3.33
N LYS A 49 -1.96 -0.59 -3.29
CA LYS A 49 -1.18 -0.57 -2.05
C LYS A 49 -1.03 0.84 -1.46
N ASP A 50 -1.19 1.87 -2.25
CA ASP A 50 -1.17 3.25 -1.78
C ASP A 50 -2.23 3.48 -0.70
N ARG A 51 -3.43 2.91 -0.87
CA ARG A 51 -4.53 3.01 0.10
C ARG A 51 -4.16 2.39 1.45
N ALA A 52 -3.66 1.16 1.42
CA ALA A 52 -3.27 0.44 2.63
C ALA A 52 -2.10 1.14 3.34
N ALA A 53 -1.06 1.54 2.59
CA ALA A 53 0.11 2.21 3.16
C ALA A 53 -0.26 3.55 3.78
N LEU A 54 -1.11 4.36 3.13
CA LEU A 54 -1.57 5.63 3.68
C LEU A 54 -2.32 5.41 5.00
N ASN A 55 -3.29 4.50 5.03
CA ASN A 55 -4.09 4.28 6.23
C ASN A 55 -3.26 3.70 7.39
N ILE A 56 -2.29 2.83 7.12
CA ILE A 56 -1.34 2.32 8.13
C ILE A 56 -0.55 3.47 8.77
N ILE A 57 -0.03 4.37 7.95
CA ILE A 57 0.75 5.52 8.43
C ILE A 57 -0.15 6.46 9.26
N LEU A 58 -1.33 6.81 8.76
CA LEU A 58 -2.25 7.73 9.43
C LEU A 58 -2.77 7.17 10.77
N GLU A 59 -3.15 5.89 10.83
CA GLU A 59 -3.57 5.28 12.10
C GLU A 59 -2.41 5.23 13.11
N ALA A 60 -1.19 4.98 12.64
CA ALA A 60 -0.01 4.96 13.50
C ALA A 60 0.39 6.37 14.01
N GLU A 61 0.25 7.42 13.19
CA GLU A 61 0.41 8.81 13.65
C GLU A 61 -0.66 9.16 14.70
N GLN A 62 -1.92 8.82 14.42
CA GLN A 62 -3.03 9.11 15.32
C GLN A 62 -2.93 8.39 16.67
N SER A 63 -2.42 7.15 16.68
CA SER A 63 -2.19 6.39 17.92
C SER A 63 -0.93 6.80 18.68
N GLY A 64 -0.04 7.58 18.05
CA GLY A 64 1.26 7.94 18.60
C GLY A 64 2.32 6.83 18.49
N GLU A 65 2.03 5.71 17.82
CA GLU A 65 3.01 4.67 17.54
C GLU A 65 4.11 5.13 16.58
N LEU A 66 3.73 5.95 15.58
CA LEU A 66 4.64 6.55 14.62
C LEU A 66 4.86 8.02 14.97
N THR A 67 6.08 8.36 15.38
CA THR A 67 6.54 9.73 15.60
C THR A 67 7.56 10.15 14.54
N LYS A 68 7.89 11.45 14.45
CA LYS A 68 8.86 11.97 13.46
C LYS A 68 10.28 11.45 13.64
N GLU A 69 10.61 10.96 14.83
CA GLU A 69 11.91 10.35 15.15
C GLU A 69 12.04 8.91 14.65
N LYS A 70 10.90 8.24 14.46
CA LYS A 70 10.89 6.84 14.02
C LYS A 70 11.04 6.72 12.51
N THR A 71 11.64 5.60 12.10
CA THR A 71 11.73 5.16 10.70
C THR A 71 10.64 4.12 10.44
N ILE A 72 9.82 4.34 9.43
CA ILE A 72 8.87 3.32 8.95
C ILE A 72 9.67 2.16 8.36
N ILE A 73 9.43 0.94 8.82
CA ILE A 73 10.12 -0.24 8.31
C ILE A 73 9.14 -1.34 7.90
N ASP A 74 9.38 -1.99 6.75
CA ASP A 74 8.64 -3.17 6.31
C ASP A 74 9.51 -4.06 5.40
N ALA A 75 9.06 -5.30 5.18
CA ALA A 75 9.69 -6.27 4.28
C ALA A 75 8.88 -6.35 2.98
N THR A 76 9.34 -5.68 1.94
CA THR A 76 8.66 -5.70 0.66
C THR A 76 9.53 -5.17 -0.48
N SER A 77 9.53 -5.88 -1.59
CA SER A 77 10.15 -5.43 -2.85
C SER A 77 9.11 -4.99 -3.88
N GLY A 78 7.83 -5.02 -3.53
CA GLY A 78 6.72 -4.77 -4.45
C GLY A 78 6.08 -3.39 -4.27
N ASN A 79 4.84 -3.29 -4.73
CA ASN A 79 4.06 -2.07 -4.72
C ASN A 79 3.86 -1.46 -3.32
N THR A 80 3.81 -2.28 -2.29
CA THR A 80 3.72 -1.80 -0.90
C THR A 80 4.96 -0.98 -0.50
N GLY A 81 6.15 -1.43 -0.91
CA GLY A 81 7.39 -0.68 -0.68
C GLY A 81 7.40 0.67 -1.38
N ILE A 82 6.95 0.70 -2.64
CA ILE A 82 6.82 1.95 -3.40
C ILE A 82 5.83 2.90 -2.69
N ALA A 83 4.69 2.38 -2.23
CA ALA A 83 3.69 3.18 -1.52
C ALA A 83 4.24 3.75 -0.20
N PHE A 84 4.90 2.94 0.65
CA PHE A 84 5.52 3.44 1.88
C PHE A 84 6.62 4.47 1.60
N ALA A 85 7.47 4.22 0.60
CA ALA A 85 8.55 5.14 0.25
C ALA A 85 8.00 6.49 -0.22
N MET A 86 7.02 6.49 -1.13
CA MET A 86 6.36 7.68 -1.66
C MET A 86 5.65 8.47 -0.55
N ILE A 87 4.78 7.80 0.22
CA ILE A 87 3.96 8.44 1.25
C ILE A 87 4.84 8.92 2.40
N GLY A 88 5.79 8.09 2.85
CA GLY A 88 6.73 8.46 3.90
C GLY A 88 7.57 9.68 3.51
N SER A 89 8.07 9.74 2.27
CA SER A 89 8.78 10.91 1.75
C SER A 89 7.89 12.16 1.75
N ALA A 90 6.65 12.05 1.28
CA ALA A 90 5.70 13.18 1.25
C ALA A 90 5.35 13.70 2.66
N LEU A 91 5.32 12.82 3.66
CA LEU A 91 5.04 13.15 5.05
C LEU A 91 6.30 13.50 5.87
N GLY A 92 7.50 13.43 5.26
CA GLY A 92 8.76 13.72 5.92
C GLY A 92 9.25 12.63 6.88
N TYR A 93 8.83 11.39 6.70
CA TYR A 93 9.33 10.23 7.42
C TYR A 93 10.53 9.58 6.73
N LYS A 94 11.44 9.04 7.52
CA LYS A 94 12.42 8.08 7.03
C LYS A 94 11.74 6.74 6.78
N VAL A 95 12.11 6.09 5.69
CA VAL A 95 11.58 4.77 5.32
C VAL A 95 12.74 3.81 5.08
N ALA A 96 12.66 2.60 5.65
CA ALA A 96 13.61 1.51 5.45
C ALA A 96 12.88 0.26 4.97
N LEU A 97 13.34 -0.34 3.88
CA LEU A 97 12.66 -1.48 3.26
C LEU A 97 13.63 -2.65 3.08
N ALA A 98 13.30 -3.77 3.71
CA ALA A 98 14.05 -5.00 3.55
C ALA A 98 13.54 -5.80 2.35
N LEU A 99 14.45 -6.22 1.49
CA LEU A 99 14.13 -7.00 0.29
C LEU A 99 15.30 -7.92 -0.11
N PRO A 100 15.02 -9.07 -0.74
CA PRO A 100 16.05 -9.95 -1.25
C PRO A 100 16.98 -9.26 -2.23
N SER A 101 18.27 -9.55 -2.18
CA SER A 101 19.28 -8.88 -3.00
C SER A 101 19.11 -9.11 -4.50
N ASN A 102 18.40 -10.17 -4.90
CA ASN A 102 18.01 -10.45 -6.29
C ASN A 102 16.74 -9.73 -6.76
N ALA A 103 16.13 -8.87 -5.93
CA ALA A 103 15.04 -8.01 -6.37
C ALA A 103 15.48 -7.14 -7.57
N SER A 104 14.56 -6.84 -8.49
CA SER A 104 14.91 -6.18 -9.75
C SER A 104 15.56 -4.81 -9.51
N ARG A 105 16.42 -4.43 -10.47
CA ARG A 105 17.13 -3.14 -10.40
C ARG A 105 16.15 -1.96 -10.41
N GLU A 106 15.10 -2.07 -11.19
CA GLU A 106 14.06 -1.03 -11.34
C GLU A 106 13.37 -0.75 -10.01
N ARG A 107 13.04 -1.80 -9.25
CA ARG A 107 12.44 -1.66 -7.92
C ARG A 107 13.37 -0.95 -6.94
N LYS A 108 14.64 -1.34 -6.90
CA LYS A 108 15.64 -0.69 -6.03
C LYS A 108 15.79 0.79 -6.39
N ILE A 109 15.85 1.12 -7.70
CA ILE A 109 15.93 2.51 -8.18
C ILE A 109 14.69 3.30 -7.74
N ALA A 110 13.48 2.75 -7.92
CA ALA A 110 12.25 3.42 -7.54
C ALA A 110 12.21 3.73 -6.03
N LEU A 111 12.59 2.78 -5.18
CA LEU A 111 12.64 2.99 -3.72
C LEU A 111 13.67 4.06 -3.35
N SER A 112 14.85 4.01 -3.95
CA SER A 112 15.92 4.99 -3.69
C SER A 112 15.55 6.40 -4.20
N ALA A 113 14.78 6.51 -5.29
CA ALA A 113 14.31 7.79 -5.80
C ALA A 113 13.38 8.52 -4.83
N TYR A 114 12.63 7.79 -4.00
CA TYR A 114 11.84 8.35 -2.89
C TYR A 114 12.65 8.52 -1.61
N GLY A 115 13.96 8.24 -1.61
CA GLY A 115 14.83 8.39 -0.45
C GLY A 115 14.75 7.25 0.57
N ALA A 116 14.13 6.12 0.23
CA ALA A 116 14.06 4.98 1.14
C ALA A 116 15.42 4.29 1.28
N GLU A 117 15.77 3.92 2.52
CA GLU A 117 16.89 3.03 2.82
C GLU A 117 16.55 1.59 2.38
N VAL A 118 17.38 1.00 1.55
CA VAL A 118 17.21 -0.38 1.06
C VAL A 118 18.10 -1.32 1.87
N ILE A 119 17.48 -2.24 2.61
CA ILE A 119 18.16 -3.28 3.39
C ILE A 119 18.13 -4.58 2.58
N LEU A 120 19.28 -4.97 2.04
CA LEU A 120 19.39 -6.20 1.24
C LEU A 120 19.51 -7.43 2.14
N THR A 121 18.72 -8.47 1.83
CA THR A 121 18.74 -9.77 2.51
C THR A 121 19.20 -10.89 1.58
N ASP A 122 19.47 -12.06 2.13
CA ASP A 122 19.86 -13.24 1.37
C ASP A 122 18.76 -13.61 0.37
N PRO A 123 19.07 -13.70 -0.93
CA PRO A 123 18.11 -14.04 -1.96
C PRO A 123 17.54 -15.47 -1.80
N LEU A 124 18.27 -16.38 -1.15
CA LEU A 124 17.82 -17.75 -0.93
C LEU A 124 16.68 -17.85 0.09
N THR A 125 16.59 -16.90 1.02
CA THR A 125 15.51 -16.86 2.03
C THR A 125 14.27 -16.09 1.54
N GLY A 126 14.36 -15.43 0.40
CA GLY A 126 13.24 -14.74 -0.22
C GLY A 126 12.57 -13.68 0.67
N THR A 127 11.26 -13.56 0.55
CA THR A 127 10.46 -12.62 1.33
C THR A 127 10.44 -12.93 2.81
N ASP A 128 10.47 -14.22 3.19
CA ASP A 128 10.42 -14.65 4.59
C ASP A 128 11.70 -14.21 5.34
N GLY A 129 12.87 -14.34 4.68
CA GLY A 129 14.11 -13.83 5.25
C GLY A 129 14.13 -12.31 5.40
N ALA A 130 13.49 -11.59 4.48
CA ALA A 130 13.35 -10.14 4.61
C ALA A 130 12.43 -9.77 5.80
N GLN A 131 11.31 -10.47 5.98
CA GLN A 131 10.43 -10.29 7.15
C GLN A 131 11.13 -10.60 8.46
N GLN A 132 11.89 -11.71 8.52
CA GLN A 132 12.66 -12.08 9.69
C GLN A 132 13.67 -10.98 10.05
N LYS A 133 14.38 -10.45 9.04
CA LYS A 133 15.34 -9.35 9.22
C LYS A 133 14.70 -8.09 9.79
N VAL A 134 13.49 -7.71 9.31
CA VAL A 134 12.75 -6.58 9.85
C VAL A 134 12.39 -6.81 11.32
N LYS A 135 11.85 -7.98 11.67
CA LYS A 135 11.50 -8.32 13.06
C LYS A 135 12.70 -8.24 13.99
N GLU A 136 13.88 -8.73 13.56
CA GLU A 136 15.13 -8.62 14.32
C GLU A 136 15.55 -7.16 14.56
N LEU A 137 15.45 -6.32 13.52
CA LEU A 137 15.81 -4.90 13.62
C LEU A 137 14.87 -4.14 14.56
N VAL A 138 13.57 -4.41 14.48
CA VAL A 138 12.56 -3.81 15.35
C VAL A 138 12.75 -4.25 16.80
N ALA A 139 12.96 -5.55 17.03
CA ALA A 139 13.22 -6.08 18.37
C ALA A 139 14.49 -5.49 19.00
N ALA A 140 15.54 -5.29 18.19
CA ALA A 140 16.80 -4.70 18.67
C ALA A 140 16.71 -3.19 18.95
N LYS A 141 15.83 -2.46 18.26
CA LYS A 141 15.70 -0.99 18.34
C LYS A 141 14.25 -0.55 18.23
N PRO A 142 13.38 -0.87 19.21
CA PRO A 142 11.94 -0.57 19.12
C PRO A 142 11.63 0.94 19.07
N ASP A 143 12.46 1.75 19.70
CA ASP A 143 12.29 3.22 19.70
C ASP A 143 12.69 3.87 18.37
N LYS A 144 13.49 3.16 17.55
CA LYS A 144 13.94 3.66 16.25
C LYS A 144 12.93 3.37 15.14
N TYR A 145 12.23 2.26 15.22
CA TYR A 145 11.42 1.75 14.11
C TYR A 145 9.94 1.69 14.44
N PHE A 146 9.12 2.01 13.45
CA PHE A 146 7.72 1.64 13.37
C PHE A 146 7.57 0.52 12.34
N TYR A 147 7.19 -0.67 12.79
CA TYR A 147 6.95 -1.80 11.89
C TYR A 147 5.54 -1.72 11.32
N ALA A 148 5.44 -1.43 10.01
CA ALA A 148 4.15 -1.26 9.34
C ALA A 148 3.35 -2.57 9.25
N ASP A 149 4.02 -3.72 9.16
CA ASP A 149 3.47 -5.09 9.19
C ASP A 149 2.22 -5.25 8.31
N GLN A 150 2.37 -5.01 7.02
CA GLN A 150 1.26 -5.01 6.07
C GLN A 150 0.38 -6.27 6.11
N TYR A 151 0.90 -7.40 6.60
CA TYR A 151 0.18 -8.67 6.64
C TYR A 151 -0.74 -8.80 7.86
N ASN A 152 -0.35 -8.23 9.00
CA ASN A 152 -1.10 -8.37 10.25
C ASN A 152 -1.75 -7.07 10.71
N ASN A 153 -1.35 -5.92 10.16
CA ASN A 153 -1.86 -4.63 10.57
C ASN A 153 -3.32 -4.44 10.11
N PRO A 154 -4.27 -4.27 11.05
CA PRO A 154 -5.68 -4.12 10.69
C PRO A 154 -5.98 -2.86 9.89
N ALA A 155 -5.13 -1.84 9.94
CA ALA A 155 -5.27 -0.64 9.13
C ALA A 155 -5.24 -0.92 7.62
N ASN A 156 -4.66 -2.06 7.20
CA ASN A 156 -4.66 -2.49 5.81
C ASN A 156 -6.09 -2.75 5.31
N TRP A 157 -6.85 -3.66 5.93
CA TRP A 157 -8.21 -3.95 5.48
C TRP A 157 -9.17 -2.79 5.74
N LYS A 158 -8.96 -2.03 6.82
CA LYS A 158 -9.77 -0.83 7.11
C LYS A 158 -9.66 0.24 6.03
N ALA A 159 -8.51 0.37 5.35
CA ALA A 159 -8.36 1.25 4.20
C ALA A 159 -9.40 0.93 3.11
N HIS A 160 -9.57 -0.35 2.82
CA HIS A 160 -10.51 -0.80 1.79
C HIS A 160 -11.96 -0.67 2.24
N TYR A 161 -12.25 -0.98 3.49
CA TYR A 161 -13.58 -0.78 4.09
C TYR A 161 -14.03 0.69 4.01
N ARG A 162 -13.10 1.62 4.29
CA ARG A 162 -13.41 3.07 4.32
C ARG A 162 -13.40 3.73 2.95
N THR A 163 -12.72 3.15 1.97
CA THR A 163 -12.51 3.80 0.66
C THR A 163 -12.91 2.93 -0.52
N THR A 164 -12.25 1.81 -0.76
CA THR A 164 -12.45 0.98 -1.97
C THR A 164 -13.88 0.44 -2.07
N ALA A 165 -14.41 -0.08 -0.97
CA ALA A 165 -15.76 -0.65 -0.94
C ALA A 165 -16.86 0.40 -1.19
N PRO A 166 -16.88 1.56 -0.48
CA PRO A 166 -17.83 2.63 -0.79
C PRO A 166 -17.70 3.15 -2.22
N GLU A 167 -16.48 3.34 -2.72
CA GLU A 167 -16.26 3.79 -4.10
C GLU A 167 -16.88 2.81 -5.12
N ILE A 168 -16.67 1.51 -4.96
CA ILE A 168 -17.26 0.48 -5.86
C ILE A 168 -18.78 0.51 -5.76
N TRP A 169 -19.32 0.58 -4.55
CA TRP A 169 -20.75 0.61 -4.29
C TRP A 169 -21.43 1.79 -5.01
N GLU A 170 -20.89 3.01 -4.83
CA GLU A 170 -21.41 4.22 -5.46
C GLU A 170 -21.20 4.21 -6.99
N GLN A 171 -20.02 3.83 -7.47
CA GLN A 171 -19.69 3.83 -8.89
C GLN A 171 -20.47 2.78 -9.69
N THR A 172 -21.03 1.77 -9.04
CA THR A 172 -21.93 0.78 -9.64
C THR A 172 -23.40 1.15 -9.47
N ASN A 173 -23.73 2.32 -8.92
CA ASN A 173 -25.08 2.72 -8.54
C ASN A 173 -25.76 1.64 -7.65
N HIS A 174 -25.00 1.09 -6.70
CA HIS A 174 -25.45 0.06 -5.76
C HIS A 174 -25.86 -1.29 -6.40
N LYS A 175 -25.35 -1.58 -7.61
CA LYS A 175 -25.77 -2.76 -8.41
C LYS A 175 -24.71 -3.85 -8.47
N VAL A 176 -23.57 -3.70 -7.80
CA VAL A 176 -22.56 -4.76 -7.77
C VAL A 176 -23.13 -6.04 -7.14
N THR A 177 -22.95 -7.17 -7.82
CA THR A 177 -23.44 -8.47 -7.36
C THR A 177 -22.30 -9.45 -7.06
N HIS A 178 -21.15 -9.28 -7.71
CA HIS A 178 -19.98 -10.12 -7.56
C HIS A 178 -18.74 -9.25 -7.44
N PHE A 179 -17.90 -9.55 -6.46
CA PHE A 179 -16.61 -8.92 -6.25
C PHE A 179 -15.49 -9.95 -6.43
N VAL A 180 -14.49 -9.62 -7.22
CA VAL A 180 -13.33 -10.47 -7.48
C VAL A 180 -12.06 -9.70 -7.18
N ALA A 181 -11.22 -10.26 -6.31
CA ALA A 181 -9.93 -9.67 -5.95
C ALA A 181 -8.85 -10.73 -5.82
N GLY A 182 -7.61 -10.35 -6.11
CA GLY A 182 -6.44 -11.19 -5.84
C GLY A 182 -6.15 -11.26 -4.34
N LEU A 183 -5.78 -12.44 -3.86
CA LEU A 183 -5.43 -12.66 -2.45
C LEU A 183 -3.91 -12.58 -2.26
N GLY A 184 -3.44 -11.48 -1.63
CA GLY A 184 -2.08 -11.32 -1.14
C GLY A 184 -2.11 -11.15 0.38
N THR A 185 -2.17 -9.91 0.87
CA THR A 185 -2.39 -9.61 2.30
C THR A 185 -3.85 -9.80 2.74
N THR A 186 -4.72 -10.18 1.83
CA THR A 186 -6.18 -10.30 1.98
C THR A 186 -6.95 -8.98 2.27
N GLY A 187 -6.27 -7.89 2.51
CA GLY A 187 -6.86 -6.61 2.92
C GLY A 187 -7.99 -6.12 2.01
N THR A 188 -7.80 -6.20 0.70
CA THR A 188 -8.81 -5.77 -0.30
C THR A 188 -10.06 -6.66 -0.29
N PHE A 189 -9.95 -7.93 0.07
CA PHE A 189 -11.07 -8.86 0.09
C PHE A 189 -11.84 -8.81 1.42
N VAL A 190 -11.13 -8.57 2.52
CA VAL A 190 -11.71 -8.52 3.87
C VAL A 190 -12.40 -7.17 4.14
N GLY A 191 -11.84 -6.08 3.63
CA GLY A 191 -12.38 -4.72 3.79
C GLY A 191 -13.49 -4.42 2.81
#